data_9617f10e6898b4a8bec0a99e44cad7e4
#
_entry.id   9617f10e6898b4a8bec0a99e44cad7e4
#
_cell.length_a   1.000
_cell.length_b   1.000
_cell.length_c   1.000
_cell.angle_alpha   90.00
_cell.angle_beta   90.00
_cell.angle_gamma   90.00
#
_symmetry.space_group_name_H-M   'P 1'
#
loop_
_entity.id
_entity.type
_entity.pdbx_description
1 polymer ?
#
loop_
_entity_poly.entity_id
_entity_poly.type
_entity_poly.pdbx_seq_one_letter_code
_entity_poly.pdbx_strand_id
1 'polypeptide(L)'
;VVFRAFHDPDAWDEVMDGAIRTCKALQAHGARHFVLSDSISPRRAPTAGRATEAEQMDDAEWAAYRDRIVTIARMGAEEYGLIPEMHPHAGGFMDFEPEVERLLAEVEADTLKLCIDTGHCTYAGFDPVAFMKRHMDRITYVHFKSTDAQVKATAIANRTGFYDACGQGIFCNLSDGEVDFPAVRQFLLDTDFSGWCTIEQDCDPTLDSD
;
A
#
# COMPACT_ATOMS: atom_id res chain seq x y z
N VAL A 1 -6.13 -1.35 9.60
CA VAL A 1 -5.33 -0.42 8.81
C VAL A 1 -5.51 1.02 9.31
N VAL A 2 -4.45 1.81 9.29
CA VAL A 2 -4.50 3.27 9.41
C VAL A 2 -4.34 3.86 8.02
N PHE A 3 -5.45 4.24 7.42
CA PHE A 3 -5.50 4.89 6.11
C PHE A 3 -5.76 6.38 6.33
N ARG A 4 -4.70 7.18 6.39
CA ARG A 4 -4.75 8.60 6.75
C ARG A 4 -3.74 9.39 5.93
N ALA A 5 -3.92 10.72 5.89
CA ALA A 5 -3.10 11.65 5.13
C ALA A 5 -1.73 11.88 5.82
N PHE A 6 -0.83 10.90 5.77
CA PHE A 6 0.53 11.03 6.32
C PHE A 6 1.33 12.12 5.60
N HIS A 7 0.98 12.38 4.34
CA HIS A 7 1.57 13.44 3.52
C HIS A 7 1.17 14.86 3.95
N ASP A 8 0.05 15.01 4.68
CA ASP A 8 -0.46 16.33 5.09
C ASP A 8 0.01 16.67 6.52
N PRO A 9 0.87 17.69 6.70
CA PRO A 9 1.31 18.11 8.03
C PRO A 9 0.17 18.68 8.89
N ASP A 10 -0.85 19.28 8.27
CA ASP A 10 -1.97 19.89 8.98
C ASP A 10 -2.94 18.83 9.54
N ALA A 11 -2.91 17.63 8.99
CA ALA A 11 -3.70 16.49 9.47
C ALA A 11 -3.03 15.69 10.59
N TRP A 12 -1.84 16.08 11.05
CA TRP A 12 -1.02 15.25 11.94
C TRP A 12 -1.70 14.82 13.25
N ASP A 13 -2.41 15.72 13.92
CA ASP A 13 -3.10 15.40 15.16
C ASP A 13 -4.21 14.35 14.93
N GLU A 14 -4.98 14.47 13.84
CA GLU A 14 -6.01 13.50 13.45
C GLU A 14 -5.38 12.15 13.07
N VAL A 15 -4.26 12.16 12.38
CA VAL A 15 -3.49 10.97 12.00
C VAL A 15 -3.05 10.22 13.26
N MET A 16 -2.44 10.89 14.21
CA MET A 16 -1.98 10.30 15.47
C MET A 16 -3.13 9.76 16.30
N ASP A 17 -4.20 10.52 16.46
CA ASP A 17 -5.41 10.06 17.17
C ASP A 17 -6.00 8.81 16.53
N GLY A 18 -6.06 8.77 15.21
CA GLY A 18 -6.51 7.61 14.42
C GLY A 18 -5.62 6.39 14.63
N ALA A 19 -4.31 6.59 14.58
CA ALA A 19 -3.31 5.54 14.80
C ALA A 19 -3.42 4.95 16.21
N ILE A 20 -3.50 5.79 17.23
CA ILE A 20 -3.65 5.37 18.64
C ILE A 20 -4.95 4.55 18.82
N ARG A 21 -6.07 5.03 18.29
CA ARG A 21 -7.35 4.28 18.36
C ARG A 21 -7.24 2.91 17.70
N THR A 22 -6.60 2.85 16.54
CA THR A 22 -6.40 1.60 15.80
C THR A 22 -5.49 0.65 16.59
N CYS A 23 -4.36 1.13 17.14
CA CYS A 23 -3.45 0.32 17.96
C CYS A 23 -4.15 -0.26 19.18
N LYS A 24 -4.95 0.54 19.90
CA LYS A 24 -5.74 0.08 21.05
C LYS A 24 -6.73 -1.00 20.65
N ALA A 25 -7.43 -0.84 19.53
CA ALA A 25 -8.37 -1.84 19.04
C ALA A 25 -7.66 -3.15 18.64
N LEU A 26 -6.56 -3.07 17.91
CA LEU A 26 -5.77 -4.23 17.51
C LEU A 26 -5.25 -4.99 18.74
N GLN A 27 -4.66 -4.30 19.70
CA GLN A 27 -4.16 -4.89 20.95
C GLN A 27 -5.28 -5.56 21.75
N ALA A 28 -6.44 -4.90 21.89
CA ALA A 28 -7.59 -5.43 22.63
C ALA A 28 -8.14 -6.72 22.01
N HIS A 29 -7.98 -6.91 20.70
CA HIS A 29 -8.42 -8.11 19.99
C HIS A 29 -7.30 -9.14 19.73
N GLY A 30 -6.09 -8.92 20.26
CA GLY A 30 -4.97 -9.82 20.10
C GLY A 30 -4.38 -9.86 18.69
N ALA A 31 -4.71 -8.87 17.84
CA ALA A 31 -4.10 -8.72 16.54
C ALA A 31 -2.67 -8.20 16.68
N ARG A 32 -1.78 -8.59 15.75
CA ARG A 32 -0.37 -8.23 15.80
C ARG A 32 0.06 -7.30 14.65
N HIS A 33 -0.61 -7.38 13.52
CA HIS A 33 -0.27 -6.63 12.32
C HIS A 33 -0.90 -5.24 12.33
N PHE A 34 -0.09 -4.24 12.05
CA PHE A 34 -0.47 -2.84 12.09
C PHE A 34 -0.15 -2.17 10.75
N VAL A 35 -1.09 -2.28 9.83
CA VAL A 35 -0.92 -1.76 8.46
C VAL A 35 -1.11 -0.25 8.43
N LEU A 36 -0.11 0.45 7.89
CA LEU A 36 -0.05 1.89 7.66
C LEU A 36 -0.18 2.14 6.16
N SER A 37 -1.11 2.97 5.75
CA SER A 37 -1.27 3.36 4.36
C SER A 37 -1.54 4.86 4.26
N ASP A 38 -0.80 5.53 3.39
CA ASP A 38 -1.06 6.93 3.08
C ASP A 38 -2.38 7.05 2.30
N SER A 39 -3.24 7.95 2.73
CA SER A 39 -4.51 8.15 2.05
C SER A 39 -4.31 8.74 0.66
N ILE A 40 -5.31 8.53 -0.20
CA ILE A 40 -5.31 9.09 -1.55
C ILE A 40 -5.23 10.62 -1.46
N SER A 41 -4.23 11.18 -2.13
CA SER A 41 -3.99 12.62 -2.16
C SER A 41 -4.61 13.26 -3.41
N PRO A 42 -5.26 14.42 -3.29
CA PRO A 42 -5.71 15.18 -4.46
C PRO A 42 -4.57 15.56 -5.42
N ARG A 43 -3.33 15.61 -4.94
CA ARG A 43 -2.12 15.86 -5.74
C ARG A 43 -1.71 14.63 -6.56
N ARG A 44 -2.03 13.42 -6.10
CA ARG A 44 -1.57 12.14 -6.65
C ARG A 44 -2.66 11.35 -7.37
N ALA A 45 -3.90 11.39 -6.86
CA ALA A 45 -5.04 10.68 -7.45
C ALA A 45 -5.21 10.91 -8.97
N PRO A 46 -4.99 12.12 -9.52
CA PRO A 46 -5.11 12.34 -10.96
C PRO A 46 -4.07 11.60 -11.80
N THR A 47 -2.97 11.15 -11.21
CA THR A 47 -1.83 10.54 -11.92
C THR A 47 -1.59 9.07 -11.54
N ALA A 48 -2.55 8.42 -10.89
CA ALA A 48 -2.46 7.01 -10.56
C ALA A 48 -2.06 6.15 -11.79
N GLY A 49 -1.14 5.21 -11.61
CA GLY A 49 -0.59 4.37 -12.69
C GLY A 49 0.39 5.09 -13.64
N ARG A 50 0.69 6.38 -13.45
CA ARG A 50 1.55 7.19 -14.35
C ARG A 50 2.68 7.85 -13.58
N ALA A 51 3.68 7.05 -13.19
CA ALA A 51 4.80 7.48 -12.35
C ALA A 51 5.55 8.72 -12.86
N THR A 52 5.72 8.85 -14.19
CA THR A 52 6.45 9.98 -14.81
C THR A 52 5.68 11.30 -14.79
N GLU A 53 4.38 11.26 -14.52
CA GLU A 53 3.52 12.43 -14.45
C GLU A 53 3.19 12.82 -13.00
N ALA A 54 3.44 11.89 -12.09
CA ALA A 54 3.08 12.03 -10.69
C ALA A 54 3.96 13.09 -10.01
N GLU A 55 3.32 13.94 -9.21
CA GLU A 55 4.01 14.91 -8.40
C GLU A 55 4.91 14.21 -7.38
N GLN A 56 6.14 14.65 -7.27
CA GLN A 56 7.12 14.12 -6.33
C GLN A 56 7.28 15.06 -5.14
N MET A 57 7.51 14.51 -3.97
CA MET A 57 7.95 15.28 -2.81
C MET A 57 9.39 15.74 -3.02
N ASP A 58 9.68 16.98 -2.63
CA ASP A 58 11.07 17.39 -2.46
C ASP A 58 11.73 16.67 -1.26
N ASP A 59 13.04 16.86 -1.06
CA ASP A 59 13.76 16.15 0.01
C ASP A 59 13.29 16.55 1.42
N ALA A 60 12.83 17.76 1.63
CA ALA A 60 12.34 18.23 2.92
C ALA A 60 10.93 17.67 3.21
N GLU A 61 10.04 17.71 2.22
CA GLU A 61 8.72 17.09 2.29
C GLU A 61 8.83 15.58 2.55
N TRP A 62 9.70 14.90 1.79
CA TRP A 62 9.96 13.47 1.95
C TRP A 62 10.48 13.13 3.34
N ALA A 63 11.48 13.87 3.85
CA ALA A 63 12.02 13.62 5.17
C ALA A 63 10.93 13.76 6.25
N ALA A 64 10.12 14.80 6.18
CA ALA A 64 9.02 15.01 7.11
C ALA A 64 7.94 13.91 7.00
N TYR A 65 7.60 13.48 5.79
CA TYR A 65 6.68 12.38 5.51
C TYR A 65 7.17 11.05 6.10
N ARG A 66 8.41 10.67 5.78
CA ARG A 66 9.08 9.49 6.33
C ARG A 66 9.10 9.52 7.86
N ASP A 67 9.47 10.65 8.47
CA ASP A 67 9.58 10.77 9.92
C ASP A 67 8.21 10.62 10.61
N ARG A 68 7.12 11.06 9.98
CA ARG A 68 5.75 10.81 10.45
C ARG A 68 5.41 9.32 10.42
N ILE A 69 5.73 8.61 9.34
CA ILE A 69 5.54 7.15 9.23
C ILE A 69 6.33 6.42 10.33
N VAL A 70 7.60 6.77 10.49
CA VAL A 70 8.48 6.16 11.51
C VAL A 70 7.95 6.43 12.93
N THR A 71 7.44 7.62 13.20
CA THR A 71 6.85 7.97 14.50
C THR A 71 5.66 7.08 14.83
N ILE A 72 4.74 6.90 13.88
CA ILE A 72 3.57 6.03 14.04
C ILE A 72 4.00 4.57 14.20
N ALA A 73 4.96 4.12 13.38
CA ALA A 73 5.46 2.75 13.43
C ALA A 73 6.07 2.43 14.80
N ARG A 74 6.95 3.29 15.33
CA ARG A 74 7.55 3.12 16.65
C ARG A 74 6.51 3.13 17.76
N MET A 75 5.58 4.06 17.74
CA MET A 75 4.49 4.09 18.71
C MET A 75 3.71 2.77 18.71
N GLY A 76 3.35 2.25 17.54
CA GLY A 76 2.64 0.96 17.40
C GLY A 76 3.44 -0.22 17.96
N ALA A 77 4.75 -0.26 17.69
CA ALA A 77 5.63 -1.33 18.14
C ALA A 77 5.94 -1.22 19.65
N GLU A 78 6.37 -0.07 20.12
CA GLU A 78 6.90 0.12 21.48
C GLU A 78 5.80 0.18 22.55
N GLU A 79 4.66 0.83 22.24
CA GLU A 79 3.58 1.01 23.23
C GLU A 79 2.52 -0.10 23.15
N TYR A 80 2.33 -0.70 21.98
CA TYR A 80 1.24 -1.68 21.77
C TYR A 80 1.71 -3.08 21.36
N GLY A 81 3.02 -3.27 21.12
CA GLY A 81 3.59 -4.57 20.75
C GLY A 81 3.17 -5.06 19.38
N LEU A 82 2.84 -4.15 18.47
CA LEU A 82 2.38 -4.44 17.12
C LEU A 82 3.55 -4.51 16.13
N ILE A 83 3.33 -5.14 14.99
CA ILE A 83 4.25 -5.18 13.85
C ILE A 83 3.78 -4.11 12.85
N PRO A 84 4.47 -2.97 12.73
CA PRO A 84 4.10 -1.93 11.79
C PRO A 84 4.52 -2.31 10.37
N GLU A 85 3.62 -2.12 9.43
CA GLU A 85 3.77 -2.51 8.03
C GLU A 85 3.29 -1.40 7.11
N MET A 86 4.19 -0.87 6.28
CA MET A 86 3.78 0.08 5.25
C MET A 86 3.09 -0.63 4.11
N HIS A 87 1.94 -0.14 3.72
CA HIS A 87 1.16 -0.60 2.57
C HIS A 87 1.20 0.46 1.46
N PRO A 88 1.99 0.25 0.40
CA PRO A 88 1.97 1.09 -0.79
C PRO A 88 0.58 1.06 -1.45
N HIS A 89 0.03 2.24 -1.78
CA HIS A 89 -1.33 2.37 -2.28
C HIS A 89 -1.40 3.39 -3.42
N ALA A 90 -2.06 3.01 -4.51
CA ALA A 90 -2.23 3.89 -5.66
C ALA A 90 -2.96 5.19 -5.31
N GLY A 91 -2.44 6.30 -5.82
CA GLY A 91 -2.96 7.64 -5.56
C GLY A 91 -2.49 8.30 -4.27
N GLY A 92 -1.66 7.61 -3.46
CA GLY A 92 -0.91 8.18 -2.32
C GLY A 92 0.50 8.63 -2.71
N PHE A 93 1.29 9.07 -1.74
CA PHE A 93 2.72 9.39 -1.92
C PHE A 93 3.64 8.19 -1.65
N MET A 94 3.06 7.04 -1.30
CA MET A 94 3.73 5.75 -1.27
C MET A 94 3.02 4.81 -2.27
N ASP A 95 3.26 5.03 -3.56
CA ASP A 95 2.57 4.37 -4.66
C ASP A 95 3.58 3.64 -5.56
N PHE A 96 4.55 4.37 -6.12
CA PHE A 96 5.47 3.86 -7.12
C PHE A 96 6.70 3.18 -6.51
N GLU A 97 7.25 2.20 -7.25
CA GLU A 97 8.42 1.41 -6.80
C GLU A 97 9.59 2.26 -6.27
N PRO A 98 10.02 3.36 -6.93
CA PRO A 98 11.11 4.18 -6.40
C PRO A 98 10.84 4.82 -5.03
N GLU A 99 9.57 5.12 -4.71
CA GLU A 99 9.17 5.67 -3.43
C GLU A 99 9.27 4.60 -2.33
N VAL A 100 8.81 3.40 -2.63
CA VAL A 100 8.91 2.25 -1.72
C VAL A 100 10.39 1.89 -1.49
N GLU A 101 11.19 1.81 -2.54
CA GLU A 101 12.64 1.53 -2.46
C GLU A 101 13.36 2.60 -1.61
N ARG A 102 13.01 3.88 -1.79
CA ARG A 102 13.57 4.96 -0.98
C ARG A 102 13.23 4.79 0.51
N LEU A 103 11.96 4.48 0.82
CA LEU A 103 11.56 4.23 2.21
C LEU A 103 12.33 3.06 2.82
N LEU A 104 12.47 1.95 2.09
CA LEU A 104 13.18 0.76 2.54
C LEU A 104 14.68 1.00 2.74
N ALA A 105 15.27 1.86 1.94
CA ALA A 105 16.69 2.25 2.07
C ALA A 105 16.95 3.17 3.28
N GLU A 106 15.96 3.98 3.66
CA GLU A 106 16.11 4.99 4.72
C GLU A 106 15.56 4.53 6.08
N VAL A 107 14.75 3.45 6.13
CA VAL A 107 14.11 2.95 7.37
C VAL A 107 14.51 1.51 7.64
N GLU A 108 15.03 1.26 8.84
CA GLU A 108 15.48 -0.07 9.27
C GLU A 108 14.34 -1.10 9.28
N ALA A 109 14.70 -2.35 8.94
CA ALA A 109 13.76 -3.46 8.85
C ALA A 109 13.04 -3.79 10.17
N ASP A 110 13.67 -3.49 11.31
CA ASP A 110 13.09 -3.72 12.63
C ASP A 110 12.10 -2.60 13.03
N THR A 111 12.19 -1.44 12.36
CA THR A 111 11.27 -0.33 12.60
C THR A 111 9.99 -0.45 11.79
N LEU A 112 10.09 -0.90 10.54
CA LEU A 112 8.95 -0.93 9.61
C LEU A 112 9.07 -2.11 8.65
N LYS A 113 8.05 -2.91 8.58
CA LYS A 113 7.87 -3.98 7.60
C LYS A 113 7.01 -3.52 6.43
N LEU A 114 6.68 -4.45 5.53
CA LEU A 114 5.79 -4.21 4.39
C LEU A 114 4.57 -5.12 4.43
N CYS A 115 3.43 -4.51 4.15
CA CYS A 115 2.23 -5.15 3.64
C CYS A 115 2.18 -4.88 2.13
N ILE A 116 2.64 -5.83 1.33
CA ILE A 116 2.69 -5.66 -0.12
C ILE A 116 1.34 -6.04 -0.75
N ASP A 117 0.83 -5.21 -1.67
CA ASP A 117 -0.39 -5.47 -2.41
C ASP A 117 -0.08 -5.73 -3.88
N THR A 118 -0.47 -6.90 -4.39
CA THR A 118 -0.16 -7.31 -5.75
C THR A 118 -0.85 -6.46 -6.82
N GLY A 119 -2.06 -5.99 -6.55
CA GLY A 119 -2.81 -5.14 -7.47
C GLY A 119 -2.29 -3.71 -7.53
N HIS A 120 -1.99 -3.10 -6.38
CA HIS A 120 -1.41 -1.76 -6.34
C HIS A 120 -0.02 -1.73 -6.99
N CYS A 121 0.84 -2.74 -6.76
CA CYS A 121 2.12 -2.87 -7.47
C CYS A 121 1.92 -2.91 -8.99
N THR A 122 0.99 -3.74 -9.45
CA THR A 122 0.70 -3.91 -10.88
C THR A 122 0.11 -2.64 -11.49
N TYR A 123 -0.76 -1.92 -10.75
CA TYR A 123 -1.28 -0.63 -11.22
C TYR A 123 -0.20 0.44 -11.26
N ALA A 124 0.71 0.46 -10.29
CA ALA A 124 1.87 1.37 -10.26
C ALA A 124 2.94 1.02 -11.31
N GLY A 125 2.81 -0.12 -11.99
CA GLY A 125 3.64 -0.51 -13.12
C GLY A 125 4.87 -1.34 -12.77
N PHE A 126 4.91 -2.00 -11.62
CA PHE A 126 5.99 -2.91 -11.26
C PHE A 126 5.50 -4.33 -10.93
N ASP A 127 6.36 -5.31 -11.16
CA ASP A 127 6.06 -6.73 -10.94
C ASP A 127 6.13 -7.08 -9.44
N PRO A 128 5.00 -7.47 -8.82
CA PRO A 128 4.96 -7.81 -7.40
C PRO A 128 5.88 -8.98 -7.04
N VAL A 129 6.02 -9.99 -7.89
CA VAL A 129 6.89 -11.15 -7.60
C VAL A 129 8.36 -10.77 -7.66
N ALA A 130 8.76 -9.98 -8.65
CA ALA A 130 10.13 -9.46 -8.73
C ALA A 130 10.46 -8.56 -7.55
N PHE A 131 9.52 -7.70 -7.13
CA PHE A 131 9.67 -6.86 -5.95
C PHE A 131 9.79 -7.69 -4.66
N MET A 132 8.89 -8.64 -4.43
CA MET A 132 8.93 -9.54 -3.26
C MET A 132 10.24 -10.33 -3.18
N LYS A 133 10.80 -10.77 -4.31
CA LYS A 133 12.10 -11.47 -4.34
C LYS A 133 13.26 -10.63 -3.79
N ARG A 134 13.22 -9.31 -4.00
CA ARG A 134 14.27 -8.40 -3.49
C ARG A 134 14.10 -8.06 -2.01
N HIS A 135 12.87 -8.07 -1.50
CA HIS A 135 12.51 -7.51 -0.20
C HIS A 135 11.78 -8.49 0.72
N MET A 136 12.00 -9.81 0.52
CA MET A 136 11.28 -10.83 1.27
C MET A 136 11.48 -10.72 2.79
N ASP A 137 12.63 -10.27 3.24
CA ASP A 137 12.98 -10.03 4.64
C ASP A 137 12.18 -8.87 5.29
N ARG A 138 11.58 -8.02 4.45
CA ARG A 138 10.74 -6.90 4.87
C ARG A 138 9.24 -7.23 4.88
N ILE A 139 8.80 -8.26 4.14
CA ILE A 139 7.39 -8.56 3.90
C ILE A 139 6.86 -9.52 4.96
N THR A 140 5.86 -9.08 5.71
CA THR A 140 5.17 -9.87 6.75
C THR A 140 3.67 -10.00 6.48
N TYR A 141 3.15 -9.26 5.49
CA TYR A 141 1.76 -9.30 5.08
C TYR A 141 1.65 -9.13 3.56
N VAL A 142 0.70 -9.81 2.94
CA VAL A 142 0.43 -9.69 1.50
C VAL A 142 -1.06 -9.49 1.27
N HIS A 143 -1.42 -8.46 0.50
CA HIS A 143 -2.76 -8.33 -0.07
C HIS A 143 -2.79 -8.92 -1.47
N PHE A 144 -3.72 -9.84 -1.69
CA PHE A 144 -4.01 -10.39 -3.00
C PHE A 144 -5.10 -9.57 -3.66
N LYS A 145 -4.72 -8.78 -4.62
CA LYS A 145 -5.56 -7.92 -5.44
C LYS A 145 -5.09 -8.06 -6.89
N SER A 146 -5.99 -7.95 -7.86
CA SER A 146 -5.64 -8.02 -9.28
C SER A 146 -6.18 -6.81 -10.02
N THR A 147 -5.55 -6.50 -11.15
CA THR A 147 -5.98 -5.43 -12.04
C THR A 147 -6.42 -6.01 -13.39
N ASP A 148 -7.50 -5.47 -13.95
CA ASP A 148 -7.89 -5.74 -15.32
C ASP A 148 -6.93 -5.01 -16.28
N ALA A 149 -6.20 -5.78 -17.09
CA ALA A 149 -5.18 -5.26 -18.00
C ALA A 149 -5.74 -4.28 -19.03
N GLN A 150 -6.97 -4.52 -19.53
CA GLN A 150 -7.58 -3.69 -20.55
C GLN A 150 -8.10 -2.38 -19.94
N VAL A 151 -8.75 -2.44 -18.78
CA VAL A 151 -9.21 -1.26 -18.04
C VAL A 151 -8.01 -0.42 -17.63
N LYS A 152 -6.95 -1.04 -17.09
CA LYS A 152 -5.70 -0.35 -16.73
C LYS A 152 -5.08 0.37 -17.91
N ALA A 153 -4.91 -0.31 -19.05
CA ALA A 153 -4.35 0.29 -20.24
C ALA A 153 -5.19 1.48 -20.73
N THR A 154 -6.51 1.35 -20.70
CA THR A 154 -7.45 2.39 -21.08
C THR A 154 -7.41 3.58 -20.13
N ALA A 155 -7.37 3.33 -18.83
CA ALA A 155 -7.28 4.37 -17.80
C ALA A 155 -5.98 5.18 -17.94
N ILE A 156 -4.85 4.51 -18.15
CA ILE A 156 -3.56 5.16 -18.38
C ILE A 156 -3.58 6.01 -19.66
N ALA A 157 -4.08 5.47 -20.78
CA ALA A 157 -4.16 6.17 -22.07
C ALA A 157 -5.06 7.41 -22.01
N ASN A 158 -6.18 7.32 -21.29
CA ASN A 158 -7.15 8.39 -21.12
C ASN A 158 -6.80 9.34 -19.96
N ARG A 159 -5.69 9.11 -19.24
CA ARG A 159 -5.26 9.89 -18.08
C ARG A 159 -6.33 9.93 -16.97
N THR A 160 -7.03 8.81 -16.80
CA THR A 160 -8.07 8.64 -15.78
C THR A 160 -7.45 8.70 -14.39
N GLY A 161 -8.06 9.40 -13.46
CA GLY A 161 -7.64 9.45 -12.06
C GLY A 161 -8.06 8.19 -11.29
N PHE A 162 -7.52 8.04 -10.08
CA PHE A 162 -7.69 6.83 -9.28
C PHE A 162 -9.16 6.44 -9.07
N TYR A 163 -9.99 7.35 -8.57
CA TYR A 163 -11.39 7.05 -8.25
C TYR A 163 -12.21 6.64 -9.48
N ASP A 164 -12.01 7.36 -10.60
CA ASP A 164 -12.70 7.03 -11.84
C ASP A 164 -12.22 5.69 -12.42
N ALA A 165 -10.93 5.34 -12.25
CA ALA A 165 -10.40 4.05 -12.65
C ALA A 165 -11.00 2.92 -11.80
N CYS A 166 -11.15 3.11 -10.49
CA CYS A 166 -11.86 2.17 -9.62
C CYS A 166 -13.31 2.00 -10.08
N GLY A 167 -14.03 3.09 -10.36
CA GLY A 167 -15.40 3.06 -10.89
C GLY A 167 -15.53 2.39 -12.25
N GLN A 168 -14.44 2.32 -13.02
CA GLN A 168 -14.36 1.57 -14.30
C GLN A 168 -13.98 0.09 -14.13
N GLY A 169 -13.75 -0.36 -12.88
CA GLY A 169 -13.42 -1.75 -12.58
C GLY A 169 -11.94 -2.09 -12.80
N ILE A 170 -11.02 -1.16 -12.55
CA ILE A 170 -9.59 -1.44 -12.69
C ILE A 170 -9.12 -2.57 -11.77
N PHE A 171 -9.70 -2.69 -10.57
CA PHE A 171 -9.50 -3.85 -9.72
C PHE A 171 -10.62 -4.85 -9.98
N CYS A 172 -10.25 -6.11 -10.19
CA CYS A 172 -11.14 -7.18 -10.63
C CYS A 172 -10.94 -8.44 -9.79
N ASN A 173 -11.78 -9.46 -10.04
CA ASN A 173 -11.57 -10.76 -9.39
C ASN A 173 -10.16 -11.28 -9.68
N LEU A 174 -9.58 -11.99 -8.69
CA LEU A 174 -8.21 -12.50 -8.79
C LEU A 174 -7.96 -13.37 -10.02
N SER A 175 -8.98 -14.16 -10.43
CA SER A 175 -8.92 -15.06 -11.60
C SER A 175 -8.95 -14.34 -12.95
N ASP A 176 -9.46 -13.11 -12.97
CA ASP A 176 -9.78 -12.38 -14.21
C ASP A 176 -8.74 -11.31 -14.54
N GLY A 177 -7.83 -11.05 -13.60
CA GLY A 177 -6.82 -10.01 -13.73
C GLY A 177 -5.47 -10.48 -14.23
N GLU A 178 -4.54 -9.54 -14.36
CA GLU A 178 -3.21 -9.75 -14.96
C GLU A 178 -2.13 -10.21 -13.97
N VAL A 179 -2.41 -10.20 -12.65
CA VAL A 179 -1.44 -10.68 -11.67
C VAL A 179 -1.26 -12.19 -11.79
N ASP A 180 -0.01 -12.64 -11.93
CA ASP A 180 0.33 -14.07 -12.00
C ASP A 180 0.29 -14.69 -10.59
N PHE A 181 -0.91 -15.02 -10.10
CA PHE A 181 -1.08 -15.67 -8.80
C PHE A 181 -0.45 -17.05 -8.69
N PRO A 182 -0.38 -17.90 -9.72
CA PRO A 182 0.48 -19.09 -9.71
C PRO A 182 1.92 -18.76 -9.35
N ALA A 183 2.53 -17.72 -9.93
CA ALA A 183 3.88 -17.30 -9.60
C ALA A 183 4.00 -16.70 -8.17
N VAL A 184 3.01 -15.89 -7.75
CA VAL A 184 2.94 -15.37 -6.37
C VAL A 184 2.87 -16.52 -5.37
N ARG A 185 1.96 -17.47 -5.58
CA ARG A 185 1.81 -18.66 -4.73
C ARG A 185 3.11 -19.48 -4.66
N GLN A 186 3.72 -19.76 -5.82
CA GLN A 186 4.95 -20.54 -5.86
C GLN A 186 6.06 -19.86 -5.09
N PHE A 187 6.23 -18.55 -5.26
CA PHE A 187 7.21 -17.74 -4.55
C PHE A 187 7.02 -17.82 -3.02
N LEU A 188 5.77 -17.62 -2.54
CA LEU A 188 5.47 -17.69 -1.11
C LEU A 188 5.76 -19.08 -0.51
N LEU A 189 5.51 -20.15 -1.27
CA LEU A 189 5.85 -21.51 -0.85
C LEU A 189 7.36 -21.76 -0.84
N ASP A 190 8.08 -21.31 -1.85
CA ASP A 190 9.53 -21.52 -1.98
C ASP A 190 10.33 -20.75 -0.90
N THR A 191 9.72 -19.71 -0.33
CA THR A 191 10.33 -18.88 0.73
C THR A 191 9.84 -19.22 2.13
N ASP A 192 9.04 -20.28 2.29
CA ASP A 192 8.42 -20.66 3.56
C ASP A 192 7.71 -19.48 4.24
N PHE A 193 7.03 -18.63 3.45
CA PHE A 193 6.34 -17.47 3.97
C PHE A 193 5.30 -17.85 5.02
N SER A 194 5.41 -17.28 6.21
CA SER A 194 4.54 -17.55 7.35
C SER A 194 3.73 -16.33 7.81
N GLY A 195 3.72 -15.25 7.03
CA GLY A 195 2.93 -14.05 7.27
C GLY A 195 1.45 -14.22 6.94
N TRP A 196 0.72 -13.13 7.02
CA TRP A 196 -0.70 -13.10 6.66
C TRP A 196 -0.91 -12.78 5.19
N CYS A 197 -1.98 -13.35 4.62
CA CYS A 197 -2.47 -13.03 3.30
C CYS A 197 -3.96 -12.67 3.38
N THR A 198 -4.36 -11.58 2.74
CA THR A 198 -5.75 -11.14 2.65
C THR A 198 -6.13 -10.96 1.19
N ILE A 199 -7.31 -11.45 0.79
CA ILE A 199 -7.91 -11.10 -0.49
C ILE A 199 -8.60 -9.75 -0.29
N GLU A 200 -8.25 -8.79 -1.12
CA GLU A 200 -8.78 -7.43 -1.06
C GLU A 200 -9.25 -6.97 -2.43
N GLN A 201 -10.33 -6.20 -2.46
CA GLN A 201 -10.87 -5.62 -3.67
C GLN A 201 -11.37 -4.20 -3.41
N ASP A 202 -10.84 -3.23 -4.16
CA ASP A 202 -11.41 -1.89 -4.24
C ASP A 202 -12.48 -1.87 -5.32
N CYS A 203 -13.66 -1.43 -4.98
CA CYS A 203 -14.79 -1.36 -5.91
C CYS A 203 -15.58 -0.07 -5.67
N ASP A 204 -16.37 0.31 -6.67
CA ASP A 204 -17.38 1.34 -6.49
C ASP A 204 -18.48 0.81 -5.55
N PRO A 205 -18.74 1.45 -4.40
CA PRO A 205 -19.74 0.98 -3.44
C PRO A 205 -21.17 1.03 -3.97
N THR A 206 -21.40 1.62 -5.12
CA THR A 206 -22.71 1.67 -5.80
C THR A 206 -22.92 0.51 -6.77
N LEU A 207 -21.87 -0.27 -7.07
CA LEU A 207 -22.00 -1.49 -7.89
C LEU A 207 -22.56 -2.63 -7.04
N ASP A 208 -23.52 -3.36 -7.60
CA ASP A 208 -24.03 -4.58 -6.95
C ASP A 208 -22.87 -5.60 -6.84
N SER A 209 -22.68 -6.12 -5.64
CA SER A 209 -21.76 -7.21 -5.37
C SER A 209 -22.45 -8.54 -5.70
N ASP A 210 -22.52 -8.90 -6.98
CA ASP A 210 -22.99 -10.22 -7.38
C ASP A 210 -21.94 -11.32 -7.18
#